data_fd435907d7eea50ca043c2de5a6e28c6
#
_entry.id   fd435907d7eea50ca043c2de5a6e28c6
#
_cell.length_a   1.000
_cell.length_b   1.000
_cell.length_c   1.000
_cell.angle_alpha   90.00
_cell.angle_beta   90.00
_cell.angle_gamma   90.00
#
_symmetry.space_group_name_H-M   'P 1'
#
loop_
_entity.id
_entity.type
_entity.pdbx_description
1 polymer ?
#
loop_
_entity_poly.entity_id
_entity_poly.type
_entity_poly.pdbx_seq_one_letter_code
_entity_poly.pdbx_strand_id
1 'polypeptide(L)'
;VTGPVTEDAADVRETGRPPSLWRNRDFNLLWTGQCLSDVGSAMSDLALPLLVFQLTGSPTQAGLVGTAGLVVATACRLPAGVLVDRFDRRRLMILCDVVRLAAYAALACAVVAGRAGPALILVVVAAGAAASVVFTTAEFAAVRSLVPPDQIVTAVARNEARSYGSSLAGPPLGGLLFGLGRALPFLGNALSFLLSLTALLCIRRPLQQPRPDPALSPAPARGGAGRQGLRFVLGDPFLRSLIVIAAPLNMAFTGMVFAMTISLRRSGLPPVLVGLVTMTIGVGGLLGAFTAPALQRRLRLPTLIAVICWSAAVLMALSVLLSTGIVAAVPLAVAVFLGPAANAALFGYQAAVTPDHLQGRVVSVILLAATSATALAPALAGVLLTHVAGRTAMLAFPLLVVAAAAVATFSTGIRSMSHQP
;
A
#
# COMPACT_ATOMS: atom_id res chain seq x y z
N VAL A 1 64.01 24.42 20.18
CA VAL A 1 63.87 24.39 18.72
C VAL A 1 62.44 24.02 18.41
N THR A 2 61.62 25.04 18.28
CA THR A 2 60.22 24.98 17.89
C THR A 2 60.13 25.16 16.37
N GLY A 3 59.81 24.11 15.63
CA GLY A 3 59.48 24.20 14.21
C GLY A 3 58.01 24.57 14.03
N PRO A 4 57.61 25.35 13.01
CA PRO A 4 56.27 25.78 12.79
C PRO A 4 55.42 24.61 12.26
N VAL A 5 54.25 24.37 12.92
CA VAL A 5 53.17 23.50 12.42
C VAL A 5 52.54 24.25 11.27
N THR A 6 52.73 23.75 10.07
CA THR A 6 52.16 24.26 8.83
C THR A 6 50.63 24.23 8.87
N GLU A 7 50.06 25.40 8.71
CA GLU A 7 48.69 25.67 8.27
C GLU A 7 48.45 25.07 6.88
N ASP A 8 47.99 23.82 6.81
CA ASP A 8 47.59 23.23 5.53
C ASP A 8 46.37 22.29 5.69
N ALA A 9 45.48 22.63 6.61
CA ALA A 9 44.23 21.91 6.85
C ALA A 9 42.95 22.76 6.57
N ALA A 10 43.07 23.86 5.82
CA ALA A 10 42.01 24.82 5.65
C ALA A 10 41.35 24.87 4.25
N ASP A 11 41.73 23.96 3.33
CA ASP A 11 41.23 24.10 1.94
C ASP A 11 40.54 22.84 1.36
N VAL A 12 39.72 22.14 2.14
CA VAL A 12 38.80 21.10 1.63
C VAL A 12 37.41 21.33 2.18
N ARG A 13 36.90 22.54 2.03
CA ARG A 13 35.45 22.83 2.09
C ARG A 13 35.02 23.52 0.81
N GLU A 14 35.20 22.87 -0.32
CA GLU A 14 34.35 23.16 -1.46
C GLU A 14 32.94 22.77 -1.08
N THR A 15 32.14 23.78 -0.73
CA THR A 15 30.71 23.73 -0.51
C THR A 15 29.98 23.47 -1.82
N GLY A 16 30.25 22.34 -2.44
CA GLY A 16 29.44 21.78 -3.51
C GLY A 16 28.17 21.25 -2.90
N ARG A 17 27.07 22.02 -2.92
CA ARG A 17 25.73 21.48 -2.70
C ARG A 17 25.60 20.20 -3.51
N PRO A 18 25.24 19.05 -2.90
CA PRO A 18 25.13 17.80 -3.63
C PRO A 18 24.16 18.01 -4.81
N PRO A 19 24.52 17.49 -6.00
CA PRO A 19 23.71 17.73 -7.20
C PRO A 19 22.29 17.25 -6.93
N SER A 20 21.32 18.12 -7.23
CA SER A 20 19.90 17.83 -7.04
C SER A 20 19.53 16.45 -7.61
N LEU A 21 18.66 15.69 -6.92
CA LEU A 21 18.14 14.39 -7.40
C LEU A 21 17.56 14.45 -8.82
N TRP A 22 17.09 15.63 -9.27
CA TRP A 22 16.64 15.84 -10.64
C TRP A 22 17.73 15.67 -11.70
N ARG A 23 19.00 15.79 -11.32
CA ARG A 23 20.15 15.58 -12.21
C ARG A 23 20.67 14.13 -12.17
N ASN A 24 20.16 13.29 -11.26
CA ASN A 24 20.51 11.87 -11.20
C ASN A 24 19.68 11.10 -12.23
N ARG A 25 20.29 10.87 -13.41
CA ARG A 25 19.63 10.21 -14.55
C ARG A 25 19.08 8.83 -14.19
N ASP A 26 19.87 8.00 -13.51
CA ASP A 26 19.50 6.61 -13.25
C ASP A 26 18.36 6.52 -12.23
N PHE A 27 18.36 7.38 -11.20
CA PHE A 27 17.25 7.51 -10.27
C PHE A 27 15.98 8.01 -10.97
N ASN A 28 16.10 9.00 -11.84
CA ASN A 28 14.92 9.54 -12.56
C ASN A 28 14.36 8.53 -13.57
N LEU A 29 15.19 7.74 -14.25
CA LEU A 29 14.73 6.64 -15.11
C LEU A 29 13.94 5.60 -14.32
N LEU A 30 14.47 5.16 -13.17
CA LEU A 30 13.76 4.24 -12.29
C LEU A 30 12.44 4.87 -11.82
N TRP A 31 12.48 6.10 -11.32
CA TRP A 31 11.31 6.79 -10.76
C TRP A 31 10.21 7.03 -11.79
N THR A 32 10.54 7.49 -13.00
CA THR A 32 9.54 7.73 -14.06
C THR A 32 8.96 6.43 -14.60
N GLY A 33 9.78 5.40 -14.79
CA GLY A 33 9.31 4.07 -15.18
C GLY A 33 8.29 3.52 -14.16
N GLN A 34 8.61 3.67 -12.87
CA GLN A 34 7.69 3.24 -11.81
C GLN A 34 6.46 4.13 -11.66
N CYS A 35 6.55 5.42 -11.96
CA CYS A 35 5.38 6.31 -11.97
C CYS A 35 4.30 5.81 -12.96
N LEU A 36 4.72 5.43 -14.16
CA LEU A 36 3.83 4.87 -15.17
C LEU A 36 3.30 3.49 -14.76
N SER A 37 4.17 2.63 -14.21
CA SER A 37 3.83 1.30 -13.73
C SER A 37 2.80 1.33 -12.57
N ASP A 38 2.96 2.25 -11.62
CA ASP A 38 2.04 2.40 -10.50
C ASP A 38 0.65 2.90 -10.97
N VAL A 39 0.61 3.86 -11.90
CA VAL A 39 -0.65 4.32 -12.51
C VAL A 39 -1.33 3.17 -13.25
N GLY A 40 -0.59 2.41 -14.08
CA GLY A 40 -1.10 1.24 -14.79
C GLY A 40 -1.67 0.18 -13.84
N SER A 41 -0.96 -0.10 -12.76
CA SER A 41 -1.41 -1.04 -11.73
C SER A 41 -2.69 -0.55 -11.05
N ALA A 42 -2.74 0.71 -10.63
CA ALA A 42 -3.93 1.30 -10.01
C ALA A 42 -5.15 1.35 -10.95
N MET A 43 -4.94 1.53 -12.25
CA MET A 43 -6.01 1.37 -13.26
C MET A 43 -6.55 -0.06 -13.27
N SER A 44 -5.66 -1.05 -13.27
CA SER A 44 -6.04 -2.47 -13.31
C SER A 44 -6.69 -2.93 -12.01
N ASP A 45 -6.28 -2.41 -10.86
CA ASP A 45 -6.86 -2.73 -9.55
C ASP A 45 -8.34 -2.37 -9.46
N LEU A 46 -8.77 -1.28 -10.11
CA LEU A 46 -10.19 -0.96 -10.27
C LEU A 46 -10.85 -1.83 -11.35
N ALA A 47 -10.18 -2.02 -12.47
CA ALA A 47 -10.78 -2.69 -13.64
C ALA A 47 -10.99 -4.19 -13.44
N LEU A 48 -10.12 -4.88 -12.68
CA LEU A 48 -10.19 -6.33 -12.46
C LEU A 48 -11.49 -6.77 -11.77
N PRO A 49 -11.89 -6.22 -10.61
CA PRO A 49 -13.18 -6.57 -10.00
C PRO A 49 -14.38 -6.25 -10.90
N LEU A 50 -14.31 -5.14 -11.64
CA LEU A 50 -15.35 -4.76 -12.60
C LEU A 50 -15.47 -5.75 -13.75
N LEU A 51 -14.32 -6.22 -14.28
CA LEU A 51 -14.27 -7.23 -15.33
C LEU A 51 -14.88 -8.55 -14.84
N VAL A 52 -14.44 -9.06 -13.69
CA VAL A 52 -14.97 -10.31 -13.13
C VAL A 52 -16.46 -10.21 -12.87
N PHE A 53 -16.91 -9.12 -12.27
CA PHE A 53 -18.33 -8.90 -12.04
C PHE A 53 -19.12 -8.83 -13.34
N GLN A 54 -18.59 -8.21 -14.39
CA GLN A 54 -19.26 -8.10 -15.68
C GLN A 54 -19.31 -9.44 -16.45
N LEU A 55 -18.30 -10.30 -16.28
CA LEU A 55 -18.27 -11.63 -16.92
C LEU A 55 -19.16 -12.64 -16.21
N THR A 56 -19.28 -12.56 -14.90
CA THR A 56 -19.90 -13.60 -14.07
C THR A 56 -21.22 -13.20 -13.44
N GLY A 57 -21.53 -11.90 -13.37
CA GLY A 57 -22.65 -11.36 -12.59
C GLY A 57 -22.51 -11.53 -11.08
N SER A 58 -21.42 -12.15 -10.59
CA SER A 58 -21.23 -12.57 -9.21
C SER A 58 -20.28 -11.65 -8.44
N PRO A 59 -20.74 -10.91 -7.43
CA PRO A 59 -19.88 -10.16 -6.53
C PRO A 59 -18.93 -11.05 -5.73
N THR A 60 -19.37 -12.27 -5.39
CA THR A 60 -18.52 -13.24 -4.68
C THR A 60 -17.28 -13.59 -5.51
N GLN A 61 -17.43 -13.87 -6.80
CA GLN A 61 -16.28 -14.18 -7.66
C GLN A 61 -15.35 -12.97 -7.81
N ALA A 62 -15.89 -11.76 -7.97
CA ALA A 62 -15.10 -10.55 -7.99
C ALA A 62 -14.32 -10.36 -6.67
N GLY A 63 -14.96 -10.60 -5.54
CA GLY A 63 -14.34 -10.54 -4.22
C GLY A 63 -13.25 -11.60 -4.01
N LEU A 64 -13.47 -12.82 -4.45
CA LEU A 64 -12.48 -13.91 -4.36
C LEU A 64 -11.22 -13.58 -5.16
N VAL A 65 -11.36 -13.03 -6.37
CA VAL A 65 -10.21 -12.61 -7.19
C VAL A 65 -9.44 -11.47 -6.50
N GLY A 66 -10.13 -10.46 -5.95
CA GLY A 66 -9.48 -9.41 -5.19
C GLY A 66 -8.76 -9.93 -3.95
N THR A 67 -9.39 -10.83 -3.21
CA THR A 67 -8.79 -11.52 -2.06
C THR A 67 -7.55 -12.33 -2.44
N ALA A 68 -7.61 -13.08 -3.54
CA ALA A 68 -6.47 -13.87 -3.99
C ALA A 68 -5.23 -13.01 -4.25
N GLY A 69 -5.38 -11.85 -4.88
CA GLY A 69 -4.29 -10.90 -5.08
C GLY A 69 -3.67 -10.44 -3.76
N LEU A 70 -4.49 -10.03 -2.80
CA LEU A 70 -4.03 -9.56 -1.49
C LEU A 70 -3.40 -10.68 -0.64
N VAL A 71 -3.94 -11.91 -0.69
CA VAL A 71 -3.39 -13.07 0.00
C VAL A 71 -2.02 -13.42 -0.58
N VAL A 72 -1.89 -13.50 -1.90
CA VAL A 72 -0.61 -13.77 -2.56
C VAL A 72 0.40 -12.67 -2.26
N ALA A 73 0.01 -11.39 -2.33
CA ALA A 73 0.88 -10.28 -1.97
C ALA A 73 1.38 -10.39 -0.52
N THR A 74 0.49 -10.71 0.43
CA THR A 74 0.84 -10.88 1.84
C THR A 74 1.77 -12.08 2.06
N ALA A 75 1.49 -13.22 1.43
CA ALA A 75 2.30 -14.43 1.52
C ALA A 75 3.70 -14.24 0.92
N CYS A 76 3.80 -13.46 -0.18
CA CYS A 76 5.08 -13.22 -0.86
C CYS A 76 5.99 -12.21 -0.15
N ARG A 77 5.53 -11.44 0.85
CA ARG A 77 6.35 -10.41 1.52
C ARG A 77 7.61 -10.96 2.16
N LEU A 78 7.51 -12.07 2.89
CA LEU A 78 8.67 -12.69 3.55
C LEU A 78 9.63 -13.35 2.53
N PRO A 79 9.16 -14.18 1.57
CA PRO A 79 10.01 -14.74 0.53
C PRO A 79 10.70 -13.68 -0.34
N ALA A 80 10.02 -12.57 -0.64
CA ALA A 80 10.57 -11.48 -1.46
C ALA A 80 11.85 -10.90 -0.85
N GLY A 81 11.90 -10.66 0.45
CA GLY A 81 13.11 -10.21 1.13
C GLY A 81 14.29 -11.16 0.92
N VAL A 82 14.04 -12.47 1.10
CA VAL A 82 15.07 -13.50 0.91
C VAL A 82 15.54 -13.56 -0.55
N LEU A 83 14.63 -13.42 -1.51
CA LEU A 83 14.97 -13.41 -2.94
C LEU A 83 15.84 -12.20 -3.29
N VAL A 84 15.47 -11.01 -2.83
CA VAL A 84 16.22 -9.75 -3.08
C VAL A 84 17.60 -9.76 -2.44
N ASP A 85 17.76 -10.46 -1.31
CA ASP A 85 19.06 -10.60 -0.68
C ASP A 85 19.96 -11.63 -1.39
N ARG A 86 19.37 -12.63 -2.06
CA ARG A 86 20.14 -13.72 -2.71
C ARG A 86 20.48 -13.44 -4.16
N PHE A 87 19.60 -12.78 -4.90
CA PHE A 87 19.73 -12.60 -6.33
C PHE A 87 20.10 -11.15 -6.70
N ASP A 88 20.57 -10.96 -7.92
CA ASP A 88 20.83 -9.63 -8.48
C ASP A 88 19.52 -8.85 -8.62
N ARG A 89 19.46 -7.67 -7.97
CA ARG A 89 18.26 -6.84 -7.90
C ARG A 89 17.77 -6.42 -9.28
N ARG A 90 18.69 -6.07 -10.19
CA ARG A 90 18.33 -5.66 -11.55
C ARG A 90 17.67 -6.81 -12.31
N ARG A 91 18.25 -8.01 -12.22
CA ARG A 91 17.67 -9.20 -12.89
C ARG A 91 16.31 -9.57 -12.33
N LEU A 92 16.14 -9.47 -11.00
CA LEU A 92 14.83 -9.70 -10.36
C LEU A 92 13.79 -8.69 -10.83
N MET A 93 14.13 -7.41 -10.87
CA MET A 93 13.21 -6.36 -11.32
C MET A 93 12.82 -6.56 -12.79
N ILE A 94 13.78 -6.89 -13.67
CA ILE A 94 13.53 -7.22 -15.09
C ILE A 94 12.57 -8.42 -15.18
N LEU A 95 12.85 -9.49 -14.46
CA LEU A 95 11.99 -10.69 -14.47
C LEU A 95 10.57 -10.37 -14.02
N CYS A 96 10.42 -9.56 -12.96
CA CYS A 96 9.10 -9.13 -12.46
C CYS A 96 8.34 -8.30 -13.50
N ASP A 97 9.00 -7.37 -14.19
CA ASP A 97 8.37 -6.57 -15.24
C ASP A 97 7.97 -7.43 -16.45
N VAL A 98 8.81 -8.38 -16.86
CA VAL A 98 8.49 -9.33 -17.95
C VAL A 98 7.28 -10.20 -17.57
N VAL A 99 7.22 -10.73 -16.34
CA VAL A 99 6.09 -11.54 -15.87
C VAL A 99 4.80 -10.70 -15.85
N ARG A 100 4.86 -9.47 -15.32
CA ARG A 100 3.69 -8.57 -15.28
C ARG A 100 3.23 -8.17 -16.68
N LEU A 101 4.17 -7.79 -17.57
CA LEU A 101 3.89 -7.48 -18.96
C LEU A 101 3.19 -8.65 -19.66
N ALA A 102 3.76 -9.85 -19.58
CA ALA A 102 3.21 -11.04 -20.22
C ALA A 102 1.81 -11.40 -19.66
N ALA A 103 1.64 -11.33 -18.33
CA ALA A 103 0.36 -11.63 -17.68
C ALA A 103 -0.76 -10.66 -18.10
N TYR A 104 -0.50 -9.36 -18.05
CA TYR A 104 -1.52 -8.36 -18.41
C TYR A 104 -1.76 -8.25 -19.91
N ALA A 105 -0.74 -8.47 -20.75
CA ALA A 105 -0.91 -8.57 -22.19
C ALA A 105 -1.76 -9.82 -22.58
N ALA A 106 -1.47 -10.98 -21.97
CA ALA A 106 -2.28 -12.19 -22.17
C ALA A 106 -3.74 -11.99 -21.73
N LEU A 107 -3.96 -11.31 -20.58
CA LEU A 107 -5.31 -10.97 -20.14
C LEU A 107 -6.01 -10.05 -21.13
N ALA A 108 -5.35 -9.01 -21.60
CA ALA A 108 -5.92 -8.07 -22.58
C ALA A 108 -6.30 -8.78 -23.87
N CYS A 109 -5.42 -9.63 -24.41
CA CYS A 109 -5.69 -10.44 -25.59
C CYS A 109 -6.88 -11.40 -25.37
N ALA A 110 -6.95 -12.05 -24.22
CA ALA A 110 -8.05 -12.94 -23.88
C ALA A 110 -9.39 -12.19 -23.75
N VAL A 111 -9.38 -10.96 -23.21
CA VAL A 111 -10.59 -10.10 -23.15
C VAL A 111 -11.06 -9.71 -24.56
N VAL A 112 -10.13 -9.31 -25.44
CA VAL A 112 -10.45 -8.97 -26.83
C VAL A 112 -11.01 -10.19 -27.59
N ALA A 113 -10.41 -11.36 -27.36
CA ALA A 113 -10.83 -12.62 -27.99
C ALA A 113 -12.13 -13.20 -27.40
N GLY A 114 -12.72 -12.59 -26.35
CA GLY A 114 -13.91 -13.11 -25.65
C GLY A 114 -13.64 -14.42 -24.88
N ARG A 115 -12.37 -14.73 -24.60
CA ARG A 115 -11.94 -15.98 -23.93
C ARG A 115 -11.46 -15.74 -22.48
N ALA A 116 -11.63 -14.53 -21.96
CA ALA A 116 -11.28 -14.22 -20.57
C ALA A 116 -12.23 -14.94 -19.60
N GLY A 117 -11.67 -15.85 -18.79
CA GLY A 117 -12.42 -16.56 -17.75
C GLY A 117 -11.87 -16.26 -16.36
N PRO A 118 -12.63 -16.56 -15.28
CA PRO A 118 -12.20 -16.30 -13.90
C PRO A 118 -10.87 -16.97 -13.54
N ALA A 119 -10.60 -18.17 -14.07
CA ALA A 119 -9.36 -18.90 -13.82
C ALA A 119 -8.12 -18.15 -14.38
N LEU A 120 -8.20 -17.64 -15.63
CA LEU A 120 -7.12 -16.86 -16.20
C LEU A 120 -6.89 -15.57 -15.40
N ILE A 121 -7.97 -14.87 -15.03
CA ILE A 121 -7.88 -13.65 -14.24
C ILE A 121 -7.21 -13.93 -12.90
N LEU A 122 -7.56 -15.03 -12.22
CA LEU A 122 -6.94 -15.44 -10.96
C LEU A 122 -5.44 -15.69 -11.12
N VAL A 123 -5.00 -16.36 -12.17
CA VAL A 123 -3.58 -16.62 -12.46
C VAL A 123 -2.84 -15.28 -12.69
N VAL A 124 -3.42 -14.38 -13.50
CA VAL A 124 -2.84 -13.07 -13.78
C VAL A 124 -2.70 -12.23 -12.52
N VAL A 125 -3.75 -12.20 -11.69
CA VAL A 125 -3.75 -11.46 -10.41
C VAL A 125 -2.70 -12.05 -9.46
N ALA A 126 -2.62 -13.37 -9.32
CA ALA A 126 -1.65 -14.02 -8.45
C ALA A 126 -0.20 -13.77 -8.92
N ALA A 127 0.08 -13.95 -10.22
CA ALA A 127 1.40 -13.70 -10.79
C ALA A 127 1.79 -12.21 -10.68
N GLY A 128 0.86 -11.30 -10.99
CA GLY A 128 1.05 -9.86 -10.88
C GLY A 128 1.34 -9.43 -9.45
N ALA A 129 0.56 -9.92 -8.48
CA ALA A 129 0.75 -9.61 -7.07
C ALA A 129 2.09 -10.12 -6.52
N ALA A 130 2.47 -11.36 -6.83
CA ALA A 130 3.76 -11.93 -6.43
C ALA A 130 4.93 -11.13 -7.02
N ALA A 131 4.89 -10.86 -8.34
CA ALA A 131 5.92 -10.09 -9.01
C ALA A 131 6.00 -8.64 -8.49
N SER A 132 4.87 -8.00 -8.19
CA SER A 132 4.81 -6.65 -7.63
C SER A 132 5.52 -6.57 -6.27
N VAL A 133 5.29 -7.52 -5.37
CA VAL A 133 5.92 -7.54 -4.04
C VAL A 133 7.44 -7.72 -4.14
N VAL A 134 7.90 -8.63 -5.01
CA VAL A 134 9.34 -8.84 -5.24
C VAL A 134 9.97 -7.59 -5.84
N PHE A 135 9.30 -6.98 -6.83
CA PHE A 135 9.77 -5.77 -7.48
C PHE A 135 9.93 -4.60 -6.50
N THR A 136 8.87 -4.28 -5.73
CA THR A 136 8.89 -3.15 -4.78
C THR A 136 9.94 -3.35 -3.68
N THR A 137 10.15 -4.59 -3.23
CA THR A 137 11.21 -4.92 -2.27
C THR A 137 12.60 -4.68 -2.87
N ALA A 138 12.81 -5.09 -4.13
CA ALA A 138 14.07 -4.87 -4.85
C ALA A 138 14.29 -3.38 -5.17
N GLU A 139 13.26 -2.65 -5.57
CA GLU A 139 13.30 -1.21 -5.82
C GLU A 139 13.73 -0.43 -4.58
N PHE A 140 13.10 -0.70 -3.42
CA PHE A 140 13.46 -0.04 -2.16
C PHE A 140 14.93 -0.22 -1.80
N ALA A 141 15.47 -1.42 -2.04
CA ALA A 141 16.89 -1.71 -1.82
C ALA A 141 17.80 -1.06 -2.89
N ALA A 142 17.33 -0.97 -4.16
CA ALA A 142 18.07 -0.38 -5.28
C ALA A 142 18.19 1.14 -5.15
N VAL A 143 17.17 1.84 -4.65
CA VAL A 143 17.21 3.31 -4.42
C VAL A 143 18.38 3.70 -3.55
N ARG A 144 18.70 2.91 -2.51
CA ARG A 144 19.88 3.16 -1.65
C ARG A 144 21.22 3.06 -2.38
N SER A 145 21.28 2.34 -3.50
CA SER A 145 22.49 2.23 -4.33
C SER A 145 22.61 3.34 -5.38
N LEU A 146 21.50 3.99 -5.72
CA LEU A 146 21.45 5.05 -6.74
C LEU A 146 21.58 6.46 -6.15
N VAL A 147 21.22 6.63 -4.88
CA VAL A 147 21.07 7.95 -4.24
C VAL A 147 22.08 8.10 -3.11
N PRO A 148 22.78 9.25 -3.00
CA PRO A 148 23.65 9.55 -1.88
C PRO A 148 22.92 9.51 -0.53
N PRO A 149 23.59 9.15 0.58
CA PRO A 149 22.97 8.99 1.89
C PRO A 149 22.18 10.22 2.38
N ASP A 150 22.69 11.42 2.11
CA ASP A 150 22.08 12.71 2.46
C ASP A 150 20.77 13.00 1.70
N GLN A 151 20.53 12.32 0.57
CA GLN A 151 19.35 12.50 -0.27
C GLN A 151 18.33 11.35 -0.16
N ILE A 152 18.60 10.32 0.64
CA ILE A 152 17.70 9.15 0.78
C ILE A 152 16.31 9.58 1.26
N VAL A 153 16.23 10.48 2.24
CA VAL A 153 14.95 11.00 2.74
C VAL A 153 14.12 11.66 1.64
N THR A 154 14.77 12.45 0.79
CA THR A 154 14.12 13.10 -0.35
C THR A 154 13.68 12.08 -1.40
N ALA A 155 14.47 11.05 -1.66
CA ALA A 155 14.12 9.98 -2.59
C ALA A 155 12.90 9.17 -2.10
N VAL A 156 12.85 8.85 -0.80
CA VAL A 156 11.71 8.17 -0.18
C VAL A 156 10.46 9.06 -0.26
N ALA A 157 10.57 10.35 0.07
CA ALA A 157 9.44 11.28 -0.03
C ALA A 157 8.89 11.38 -1.47
N ARG A 158 9.75 11.34 -2.49
CA ARG A 158 9.32 11.30 -3.90
C ARG A 158 8.61 10.00 -4.26
N ASN A 159 9.07 8.86 -3.75
CA ASN A 159 8.42 7.58 -3.98
C ASN A 159 7.04 7.55 -3.32
N GLU A 160 6.89 8.10 -2.12
CA GLU A 160 5.58 8.25 -1.47
C GLU A 160 4.65 9.16 -2.29
N ALA A 161 5.15 10.33 -2.74
CA ALA A 161 4.36 11.23 -3.59
C ALA A 161 3.91 10.56 -4.90
N ARG A 162 4.79 9.73 -5.51
CA ARG A 162 4.46 8.90 -6.68
C ARG A 162 3.32 7.93 -6.37
N SER A 163 3.44 7.19 -5.29
CA SER A 163 2.44 6.20 -4.86
C SER A 163 1.06 6.84 -4.62
N TYR A 164 1.02 7.96 -3.89
CA TYR A 164 -0.22 8.72 -3.70
C TYR A 164 -0.78 9.27 -5.01
N GLY A 165 0.07 9.85 -5.87
CA GLY A 165 -0.34 10.35 -7.17
C GLY A 165 -0.95 9.28 -8.07
N SER A 166 -0.34 8.10 -8.10
CA SER A 166 -0.84 6.96 -8.85
C SER A 166 -2.15 6.42 -8.30
N SER A 167 -2.29 6.36 -6.97
CA SER A 167 -3.54 5.95 -6.32
C SER A 167 -4.70 6.92 -6.60
N LEU A 168 -4.41 8.20 -6.84
CA LEU A 168 -5.42 9.19 -7.20
C LEU A 168 -5.77 9.15 -8.69
N ALA A 169 -4.76 9.09 -9.57
CA ALA A 169 -4.96 9.16 -11.01
C ALA A 169 -5.42 7.82 -11.62
N GLY A 170 -4.97 6.70 -11.05
CA GLY A 170 -5.22 5.37 -11.59
C GLY A 170 -6.69 4.99 -11.68
N PRO A 171 -7.50 5.06 -10.61
CA PRO A 171 -8.89 4.63 -10.65
C PRO A 171 -9.76 5.40 -11.67
N PRO A 172 -9.72 6.74 -11.79
CA PRO A 172 -10.47 7.44 -12.83
C PRO A 172 -10.04 7.04 -14.24
N LEU A 173 -8.73 6.94 -14.48
CA LEU A 173 -8.20 6.49 -15.76
C LEU A 173 -8.61 5.04 -16.07
N GLY A 174 -8.54 4.17 -15.06
CA GLY A 174 -9.00 2.78 -15.18
C GLY A 174 -10.48 2.69 -15.50
N GLY A 175 -11.31 3.47 -14.83
CA GLY A 175 -12.74 3.56 -15.09
C GLY A 175 -13.07 4.13 -16.48
N LEU A 176 -12.35 5.18 -16.91
CA LEU A 176 -12.48 5.77 -18.24
C LEU A 176 -12.12 4.76 -19.33
N LEU A 177 -10.93 4.17 -19.25
CA LEU A 177 -10.46 3.20 -20.22
C LEU A 177 -11.36 1.95 -20.27
N PHE A 178 -11.81 1.47 -19.10
CA PHE A 178 -12.74 0.34 -19.03
C PHE A 178 -14.10 0.66 -19.67
N GLY A 179 -14.55 1.91 -19.56
CA GLY A 179 -15.77 2.39 -20.22
C GLY A 179 -15.65 2.47 -21.75
N LEU A 180 -14.46 2.82 -22.25
CA LEU A 180 -14.15 2.84 -23.69
C LEU A 180 -13.93 1.44 -24.26
N GLY A 181 -13.35 0.54 -23.48
CA GLY A 181 -13.11 -0.85 -23.87
C GLY A 181 -12.56 -1.68 -22.73
N ARG A 182 -13.17 -2.86 -22.49
CA ARG A 182 -12.84 -3.73 -21.35
C ARG A 182 -11.37 -4.16 -21.28
N ALA A 183 -10.68 -4.24 -22.42
CA ALA A 183 -9.28 -4.62 -22.50
C ALA A 183 -8.31 -3.44 -22.29
N LEU A 184 -8.76 -2.21 -22.49
CA LEU A 184 -7.89 -1.02 -22.51
C LEU A 184 -7.12 -0.78 -21.20
N PRO A 185 -7.70 -0.93 -20.00
CA PRO A 185 -6.93 -0.78 -18.76
C PRO A 185 -5.78 -1.78 -18.67
N PHE A 186 -5.98 -3.01 -19.13
CA PHE A 186 -4.98 -4.07 -19.05
C PHE A 186 -3.91 -3.90 -20.13
N LEU A 187 -4.26 -3.41 -21.31
CA LEU A 187 -3.30 -2.99 -22.35
C LEU A 187 -2.47 -1.80 -21.86
N GLY A 188 -3.10 -0.80 -21.27
CA GLY A 188 -2.42 0.35 -20.68
C GLY A 188 -1.44 -0.06 -19.58
N ASN A 189 -1.84 -1.02 -18.74
CA ASN A 189 -0.97 -1.56 -17.70
C ASN A 189 0.18 -2.39 -18.30
N ALA A 190 -0.07 -3.24 -19.29
CA ALA A 190 0.98 -3.96 -19.99
C ALA A 190 2.00 -3.00 -20.64
N LEU A 191 1.51 -1.92 -21.28
CA LEU A 191 2.38 -0.89 -21.84
C LEU A 191 3.20 -0.17 -20.76
N SER A 192 2.62 0.10 -19.60
CA SER A 192 3.34 0.72 -18.48
C SER A 192 4.49 -0.16 -17.98
N PHE A 193 4.30 -1.50 -17.91
CA PHE A 193 5.37 -2.43 -17.57
C PHE A 193 6.46 -2.52 -18.66
N LEU A 194 6.09 -2.40 -19.93
CA LEU A 194 7.05 -2.31 -21.03
C LEU A 194 7.91 -1.03 -20.91
N LEU A 195 7.30 0.11 -20.57
CA LEU A 195 8.02 1.36 -20.34
C LEU A 195 8.90 1.30 -19.11
N SER A 196 8.43 0.68 -18.02
CA SER A 196 9.23 0.40 -16.82
C SER A 196 10.45 -0.48 -17.16
N LEU A 197 10.23 -1.56 -17.89
CA LEU A 197 11.28 -2.48 -18.33
C LEU A 197 12.32 -1.75 -19.19
N THR A 198 11.91 -0.93 -20.14
CA THR A 198 12.84 -0.16 -20.99
C THR A 198 13.63 0.84 -20.16
N ALA A 199 13.00 1.55 -19.22
CA ALA A 199 13.67 2.45 -18.31
C ALA A 199 14.74 1.71 -17.46
N LEU A 200 14.39 0.52 -16.94
CA LEU A 200 15.28 -0.31 -16.14
C LEU A 200 16.47 -0.83 -16.96
N LEU A 201 16.28 -1.17 -18.23
CA LEU A 201 17.35 -1.58 -19.15
C LEU A 201 18.30 -0.41 -19.49
N CYS A 202 17.80 0.83 -19.47
CA CYS A 202 18.61 2.04 -19.72
C CYS A 202 19.44 2.50 -18.50
N ILE A 203 19.19 1.97 -17.31
CA ILE A 203 19.99 2.26 -16.11
C ILE A 203 21.39 1.66 -16.28
N ARG A 204 22.42 2.49 -16.07
CA ARG A 204 23.82 2.08 -16.25
C ARG A 204 24.51 1.71 -14.94
N ARG A 205 24.11 2.33 -13.82
CA ARG A 205 24.70 2.06 -12.51
C ARG A 205 24.28 0.70 -11.97
N PRO A 206 25.16 -0.03 -11.27
CA PRO A 206 24.79 -1.26 -10.58
C PRO A 206 23.76 -0.95 -9.48
N LEU A 207 22.65 -1.72 -9.47
CA LEU A 207 21.58 -1.59 -8.47
C LEU A 207 21.86 -2.36 -7.18
N GLN A 208 23.04 -2.99 -7.11
CA GLN A 208 23.48 -3.79 -5.97
C GLN A 208 24.79 -3.23 -5.41
N GLN A 209 24.82 -3.00 -4.11
CA GLN A 209 26.06 -2.70 -3.42
C GLN A 209 26.92 -3.98 -3.31
N PRO A 210 28.26 -3.89 -3.35
CA PRO A 210 29.12 -5.02 -3.05
C PRO A 210 28.68 -5.67 -1.74
N ARG A 211 28.50 -6.99 -1.74
CA ARG A 211 28.15 -7.70 -0.50
C ARG A 211 29.28 -7.51 0.51
N PRO A 212 29.00 -7.15 1.75
CA PRO A 212 29.98 -7.26 2.83
C PRO A 212 30.46 -8.71 2.89
N ASP A 213 31.74 -8.88 3.17
CA ASP A 213 32.35 -10.19 3.29
C ASP A 213 31.53 -11.05 4.28
N PRO A 214 31.09 -12.28 3.91
CA PRO A 214 30.32 -13.14 4.79
C PRO A 214 30.99 -13.40 6.15
N ALA A 215 32.32 -13.25 6.23
CA ALA A 215 33.10 -13.38 7.44
C ALA A 215 32.91 -12.22 8.43
N LEU A 216 32.44 -11.05 7.96
CA LEU A 216 32.31 -9.83 8.78
C LEU A 216 30.83 -9.51 9.13
N SER A 217 29.89 -10.24 8.57
CA SER A 217 28.47 -10.05 8.89
C SER A 217 28.00 -11.08 9.90
N PRO A 218 27.47 -10.66 11.07
CA PRO A 218 26.82 -11.61 11.99
C PRO A 218 25.73 -12.37 11.24
N ALA A 219 25.79 -13.70 11.24
CA ALA A 219 24.78 -14.54 10.62
C ALA A 219 23.39 -14.12 11.12
N PRO A 220 22.39 -13.87 10.24
CA PRO A 220 21.05 -13.57 10.70
C PRO A 220 20.59 -14.70 11.60
N ALA A 221 20.19 -14.37 12.83
CA ALA A 221 19.77 -15.35 13.83
C ALA A 221 18.67 -16.25 13.24
N ARG A 222 19.06 -17.47 12.86
CA ARG A 222 18.17 -18.47 12.28
C ARG A 222 17.21 -18.93 13.37
N GLY A 223 15.90 -18.79 13.15
CA GLY A 223 14.87 -19.45 13.93
C GLY A 223 14.55 -18.75 15.27
N GLY A 224 13.65 -17.76 15.26
CA GLY A 224 13.16 -17.13 16.49
C GLY A 224 12.89 -15.63 16.37
N ALA A 225 13.40 -15.00 15.33
CA ALA A 225 13.29 -13.55 15.14
C ALA A 225 11.83 -13.05 15.08
N GLY A 226 10.97 -13.71 14.32
CA GLY A 226 9.55 -13.38 14.24
C GLY A 226 8.82 -13.68 15.56
N ARG A 227 9.19 -14.76 16.24
CA ARG A 227 8.58 -15.14 17.53
C ARG A 227 8.92 -14.15 18.64
N GLN A 228 10.12 -13.56 18.62
CA GLN A 228 10.50 -12.52 19.58
C GLN A 228 9.70 -11.24 19.36
N GLY A 229 9.55 -10.78 18.10
CA GLY A 229 8.71 -9.64 17.76
C GLY A 229 7.26 -9.86 18.16
N LEU A 230 6.70 -11.01 17.83
CA LEU A 230 5.33 -11.39 18.23
C LEU A 230 5.15 -11.42 19.75
N ARG A 231 6.09 -12.02 20.47
CA ARG A 231 6.05 -12.09 21.94
C ARG A 231 6.13 -10.69 22.56
N PHE A 232 6.95 -9.80 22.01
CA PHE A 232 7.05 -8.42 22.47
C PHE A 232 5.72 -7.68 22.25
N VAL A 233 5.13 -7.78 21.05
CA VAL A 233 3.86 -7.12 20.72
C VAL A 233 2.70 -7.66 21.58
N LEU A 234 2.63 -8.96 21.80
CA LEU A 234 1.58 -9.56 22.65
C LEU A 234 1.79 -9.27 24.15
N GLY A 235 3.03 -9.03 24.56
CA GLY A 235 3.39 -8.66 25.93
C GLY A 235 3.06 -7.20 26.28
N ASP A 236 3.07 -6.31 25.30
CA ASP A 236 2.72 -4.90 25.51
C ASP A 236 1.20 -4.70 25.34
N PRO A 237 0.47 -4.20 26.38
CA PRO A 237 -0.98 -4.04 26.34
C PRO A 237 -1.45 -3.07 25.26
N PHE A 238 -0.66 -2.02 24.97
CA PHE A 238 -0.98 -1.04 23.95
C PHE A 238 -0.80 -1.62 22.54
N LEU A 239 0.37 -2.21 22.25
CA LEU A 239 0.65 -2.80 20.93
C LEU A 239 -0.34 -3.93 20.60
N ARG A 240 -0.73 -4.72 21.58
CA ARG A 240 -1.79 -5.73 21.45
C ARG A 240 -3.14 -5.10 21.09
N SER A 241 -3.53 -4.05 21.82
CA SER A 241 -4.79 -3.32 21.55
C SER A 241 -4.77 -2.69 20.16
N LEU A 242 -3.61 -2.19 19.73
CA LEU A 242 -3.42 -1.62 18.41
C LEU A 242 -3.71 -2.62 17.29
N ILE A 243 -3.18 -3.85 17.38
CA ILE A 243 -3.47 -4.89 16.38
C ILE A 243 -4.96 -5.22 16.35
N VAL A 244 -5.59 -5.38 17.52
CA VAL A 244 -7.02 -5.69 17.64
C VAL A 244 -7.91 -4.61 17.04
N ILE A 245 -7.46 -3.35 17.02
CA ILE A 245 -8.19 -2.23 16.43
C ILE A 245 -7.84 -2.05 14.95
N ALA A 246 -6.55 -2.09 14.60
CA ALA A 246 -6.10 -1.79 13.23
C ALA A 246 -6.57 -2.83 12.21
N ALA A 247 -6.57 -4.11 12.57
CA ALA A 247 -6.95 -5.19 11.66
C ALA A 247 -8.42 -5.07 11.19
N PRO A 248 -9.44 -4.97 12.08
CA PRO A 248 -10.82 -4.80 11.66
C PRO A 248 -11.08 -3.44 10.99
N LEU A 249 -10.38 -2.38 11.40
CA LEU A 249 -10.52 -1.06 10.78
C LEU A 249 -10.07 -1.08 9.32
N ASN A 250 -8.87 -1.62 9.03
CA ASN A 250 -8.36 -1.76 7.67
C ASN A 250 -9.24 -2.70 6.82
N MET A 251 -9.68 -3.82 7.40
CA MET A 251 -10.60 -4.75 6.75
C MET A 251 -11.93 -4.06 6.38
N ALA A 252 -12.50 -3.28 7.29
CA ALA A 252 -13.75 -2.57 7.08
C ALA A 252 -13.61 -1.53 5.95
N PHE A 253 -12.54 -0.74 5.94
CA PHE A 253 -12.29 0.23 4.88
C PHE A 253 -12.15 -0.43 3.51
N THR A 254 -11.31 -1.44 3.39
CA THR A 254 -11.09 -2.15 2.13
C THR A 254 -12.38 -2.83 1.65
N GLY A 255 -13.10 -3.49 2.55
CA GLY A 255 -14.37 -4.14 2.24
C GLY A 255 -15.46 -3.14 1.84
N MET A 256 -15.54 -1.98 2.51
CA MET A 256 -16.49 -0.92 2.18
C MET A 256 -16.22 -0.33 0.80
N VAL A 257 -14.97 -0.01 0.47
CA VAL A 257 -14.58 0.50 -0.86
C VAL A 257 -14.90 -0.52 -1.94
N PHE A 258 -14.60 -1.80 -1.71
CA PHE A 258 -14.94 -2.87 -2.65
C PHE A 258 -16.47 -3.01 -2.81
N ALA A 259 -17.21 -3.07 -1.69
CA ALA A 259 -18.67 -3.19 -1.72
C ALA A 259 -19.33 -2.02 -2.44
N MET A 260 -18.83 -0.80 -2.20
CA MET A 260 -19.29 0.42 -2.86
C MET A 260 -19.00 0.36 -4.37
N THR A 261 -17.82 -0.04 -4.79
CA THR A 261 -17.44 -0.19 -6.20
C THR A 261 -18.39 -1.13 -6.95
N ILE A 262 -18.67 -2.30 -6.39
CA ILE A 262 -19.59 -3.29 -7.00
C ILE A 262 -21.02 -2.82 -6.96
N SER A 263 -21.47 -2.19 -5.87
CA SER A 263 -22.86 -1.69 -5.74
C SER A 263 -23.16 -0.56 -6.71
N LEU A 264 -22.25 0.39 -6.88
CA LEU A 264 -22.35 1.46 -7.85
C LEU A 264 -22.41 0.91 -9.28
N ARG A 265 -21.63 -0.13 -9.57
CA ARG A 265 -21.69 -0.78 -10.87
C ARG A 265 -22.99 -1.54 -11.10
N ARG A 266 -23.53 -2.18 -10.05
CA ARG A 266 -24.87 -2.82 -10.09
C ARG A 266 -26.00 -1.83 -10.36
N SER A 267 -25.89 -0.59 -9.83
CA SER A 267 -26.87 0.46 -10.08
C SER A 267 -26.78 1.09 -11.48
N GLY A 268 -25.90 0.58 -12.35
CA GLY A 268 -25.75 1.05 -13.72
C GLY A 268 -24.82 2.25 -13.91
N LEU A 269 -24.11 2.71 -12.86
CA LEU A 269 -23.19 3.83 -13.01
C LEU A 269 -22.06 3.49 -14.01
N PRO A 270 -21.68 4.46 -14.86
CA PRO A 270 -20.54 4.30 -15.75
C PRO A 270 -19.25 4.03 -14.97
N PRO A 271 -18.34 3.18 -15.49
CA PRO A 271 -17.08 2.85 -14.80
C PRO A 271 -16.21 4.06 -14.43
N VAL A 272 -16.23 5.11 -15.24
CA VAL A 272 -15.50 6.37 -14.96
C VAL A 272 -15.99 7.02 -13.67
N LEU A 273 -17.29 7.04 -13.41
CA LEU A 273 -17.85 7.59 -12.16
C LEU A 273 -17.46 6.73 -10.95
N VAL A 274 -17.39 5.42 -11.12
CA VAL A 274 -16.88 4.51 -10.07
C VAL A 274 -15.42 4.82 -9.75
N GLY A 275 -14.62 5.08 -10.77
CA GLY A 275 -13.23 5.52 -10.60
C GLY A 275 -13.11 6.88 -9.89
N LEU A 276 -13.97 7.85 -10.23
CA LEU A 276 -14.01 9.15 -9.56
C LEU A 276 -14.42 9.06 -8.08
N VAL A 277 -15.33 8.16 -7.76
CA VAL A 277 -15.69 7.84 -6.36
C VAL A 277 -14.46 7.35 -5.59
N THR A 278 -13.70 6.42 -6.15
CA THR A 278 -12.47 5.91 -5.53
C THR A 278 -11.40 7.01 -5.40
N MET A 279 -11.25 7.86 -6.40
CA MET A 279 -10.37 9.03 -6.35
C MET A 279 -10.76 9.99 -5.22
N THR A 280 -12.06 10.28 -5.05
CA THR A 280 -12.54 11.18 -3.97
C THR A 280 -12.13 10.67 -2.60
N ILE A 281 -12.20 9.36 -2.37
CA ILE A 281 -11.73 8.73 -1.13
C ILE A 281 -10.21 8.92 -0.97
N GLY A 282 -9.44 8.71 -2.03
CA GLY A 282 -7.98 8.92 -2.03
C GLY A 282 -7.56 10.36 -1.75
N VAL A 283 -8.30 11.35 -2.28
CA VAL A 283 -8.09 12.78 -1.98
C VAL A 283 -8.20 13.05 -0.48
N GLY A 284 -9.19 12.43 0.20
CA GLY A 284 -9.31 12.53 1.66
C GLY A 284 -8.03 12.09 2.38
N GLY A 285 -7.47 10.94 2.01
CA GLY A 285 -6.21 10.44 2.57
C GLY A 285 -5.01 11.35 2.32
N LEU A 286 -4.89 11.89 1.10
CA LEU A 286 -3.82 12.82 0.75
C LEU A 286 -3.90 14.12 1.57
N LEU A 287 -5.08 14.73 1.66
CA LEU A 287 -5.29 15.93 2.49
C LEU A 287 -5.02 15.63 3.97
N GLY A 288 -5.39 14.44 4.44
CA GLY A 288 -5.08 13.95 5.78
C GLY A 288 -3.59 13.87 6.05
N ALA A 289 -2.80 13.42 5.09
CA ALA A 289 -1.35 13.32 5.22
C ALA A 289 -0.69 14.70 5.42
N PHE A 290 -1.15 15.74 4.73
CA PHE A 290 -0.66 17.10 4.91
C PHE A 290 -1.04 17.71 6.27
N THR A 291 -2.19 17.35 6.82
CA THR A 291 -2.70 17.89 8.09
C THR A 291 -2.30 17.07 9.31
N ALA A 292 -1.78 15.86 9.11
CA ALA A 292 -1.40 14.92 10.16
C ALA A 292 -0.50 15.55 11.26
N PRO A 293 0.58 16.31 10.95
CA PRO A 293 1.43 16.90 11.97
C PRO A 293 0.71 17.92 12.86
N ALA A 294 -0.21 18.68 12.28
CA ALA A 294 -0.99 19.68 13.03
C ALA A 294 -2.00 19.01 13.98
N LEU A 295 -2.63 17.92 13.52
CA LEU A 295 -3.61 17.17 14.30
C LEU A 295 -2.96 16.45 15.49
N GLN A 296 -1.78 15.86 15.31
CA GLN A 296 -1.01 15.19 16.36
C GLN A 296 -0.55 16.15 17.47
N ARG A 297 -0.27 17.41 17.13
CA ARG A 297 0.11 18.43 18.14
C ARG A 297 -1.07 18.84 19.03
N ARG A 298 -2.30 18.67 18.57
CA ARG A 298 -3.52 19.12 19.27
C ARG A 298 -4.21 18.03 20.07
N LEU A 299 -4.05 16.77 19.71
CA LEU A 299 -4.78 15.65 20.30
C LEU A 299 -3.81 14.65 20.93
N ARG A 300 -4.13 14.21 22.15
CA ARG A 300 -3.42 13.10 22.81
C ARG A 300 -3.71 11.79 22.06
N LEU A 301 -2.75 10.89 22.00
CA LEU A 301 -2.85 9.63 21.24
C LEU A 301 -4.10 8.79 21.58
N PRO A 302 -4.49 8.55 22.85
CA PRO A 302 -5.71 7.80 23.15
C PRO A 302 -6.98 8.48 22.63
N THR A 303 -7.08 9.80 22.77
CA THR A 303 -8.20 10.58 22.26
C THR A 303 -8.26 10.55 20.73
N LEU A 304 -7.09 10.66 20.07
CA LEU A 304 -6.98 10.60 18.62
C LEU A 304 -7.48 9.25 18.10
N ILE A 305 -7.08 8.12 18.71
CA ILE A 305 -7.53 6.77 18.31
C ILE A 305 -9.05 6.65 18.47
N ALA A 306 -9.61 7.07 19.62
CA ALA A 306 -11.04 7.00 19.86
C ALA A 306 -11.85 7.85 18.85
N VAL A 307 -11.42 9.10 18.62
CA VAL A 307 -12.05 10.02 17.66
C VAL A 307 -12.04 9.40 16.26
N ILE A 308 -10.91 8.82 15.83
CA ILE A 308 -10.78 8.21 14.51
C ILE A 308 -11.73 7.02 14.38
N CYS A 309 -11.76 6.12 15.36
CA CYS A 309 -12.62 4.94 15.28
C CYS A 309 -14.12 5.31 15.28
N TRP A 310 -14.57 6.20 16.16
CA TRP A 310 -15.97 6.60 16.21
C TRP A 310 -16.38 7.43 15.00
N SER A 311 -15.55 8.39 14.56
CA SER A 311 -15.83 9.17 13.35
C SER A 311 -15.86 8.27 12.10
N ALA A 312 -14.95 7.32 11.98
CA ALA A 312 -14.96 6.35 10.88
C ALA A 312 -16.25 5.53 10.87
N ALA A 313 -16.71 5.03 12.03
CA ALA A 313 -17.94 4.26 12.13
C ALA A 313 -19.18 5.09 11.66
N VAL A 314 -19.29 6.32 12.17
CA VAL A 314 -20.38 7.24 11.83
C VAL A 314 -20.34 7.64 10.34
N LEU A 315 -19.17 8.01 9.84
CA LEU A 315 -19.00 8.44 8.45
C LEU A 315 -19.19 7.28 7.46
N MET A 316 -18.76 6.07 7.79
CA MET A 316 -19.06 4.89 6.99
C MET A 316 -20.56 4.57 6.98
N ALA A 317 -21.24 4.66 8.12
CA ALA A 317 -22.70 4.50 8.18
C ALA A 317 -23.41 5.58 7.36
N LEU A 318 -22.99 6.83 7.44
CA LEU A 318 -23.51 7.94 6.63
C LEU A 318 -23.30 7.69 5.14
N SER A 319 -22.12 7.17 4.74
CA SER A 319 -21.86 6.77 3.36
C SER A 319 -22.84 5.72 2.85
N VAL A 320 -23.23 4.75 3.68
CA VAL A 320 -24.26 3.74 3.33
C VAL A 320 -25.62 4.38 3.16
N LEU A 321 -26.00 5.35 4.01
CA LEU A 321 -27.26 6.07 3.89
C LEU A 321 -27.35 6.90 2.61
N LEU A 322 -26.23 7.51 2.21
CA LEU A 322 -26.10 8.33 1.00
C LEU A 322 -25.76 7.50 -0.25
N SER A 323 -25.94 6.19 -0.25
CA SER A 323 -25.41 5.21 -1.22
C SER A 323 -25.88 5.37 -2.69
N THR A 324 -26.31 6.56 -3.09
CA THR A 324 -26.76 6.90 -4.44
C THR A 324 -25.78 7.84 -5.13
N GLY A 325 -24.65 7.32 -5.65
CA GLY A 325 -23.72 8.09 -6.49
C GLY A 325 -22.46 8.62 -5.80
N ILE A 326 -21.87 9.65 -6.38
CA ILE A 326 -20.57 10.22 -5.96
C ILE A 326 -20.63 10.79 -4.54
N VAL A 327 -21.78 11.29 -4.11
CA VAL A 327 -21.98 11.89 -2.78
C VAL A 327 -21.64 10.92 -1.64
N ALA A 328 -21.87 9.63 -1.84
CA ALA A 328 -21.53 8.59 -0.86
C ALA A 328 -20.01 8.46 -0.60
N ALA A 329 -19.16 8.92 -1.52
CA ALA A 329 -17.71 8.91 -1.34
C ALA A 329 -17.22 9.98 -0.35
N VAL A 330 -17.96 11.07 -0.18
CA VAL A 330 -17.52 12.21 0.64
C VAL A 330 -17.36 11.83 2.12
N PRO A 331 -18.32 11.16 2.78
CA PRO A 331 -18.11 10.71 4.15
C PRO A 331 -16.93 9.75 4.29
N LEU A 332 -16.73 8.84 3.33
CA LEU A 332 -15.56 7.95 3.32
C LEU A 332 -14.26 8.73 3.16
N ALA A 333 -14.22 9.74 2.30
CA ALA A 333 -13.04 10.61 2.15
C ALA A 333 -12.70 11.33 3.46
N VAL A 334 -13.71 11.83 4.18
CA VAL A 334 -13.54 12.46 5.50
C VAL A 334 -13.08 11.44 6.54
N ALA A 335 -13.55 10.19 6.49
CA ALA A 335 -13.10 9.14 7.39
C ALA A 335 -11.61 8.79 7.16
N VAL A 336 -11.20 8.67 5.89
CA VAL A 336 -9.81 8.37 5.52
C VAL A 336 -8.87 9.53 5.83
N PHE A 337 -9.35 10.78 5.81
CA PHE A 337 -8.58 11.98 6.13
C PHE A 337 -7.89 11.91 7.51
N LEU A 338 -8.49 11.26 8.49
CA LEU A 338 -7.92 11.12 9.83
C LEU A 338 -6.87 9.98 9.93
N GLY A 339 -6.85 9.07 8.97
CA GLY A 339 -5.99 7.88 8.98
C GLY A 339 -4.48 8.16 9.08
N PRO A 340 -3.91 9.04 8.24
CA PRO A 340 -2.47 9.36 8.28
C PRO A 340 -2.00 9.90 9.62
N ALA A 341 -2.83 10.70 10.31
CA ALA A 341 -2.51 11.23 11.64
C ALA A 341 -2.43 10.10 12.68
N ALA A 342 -3.36 9.13 12.63
CA ALA A 342 -3.29 7.94 13.48
C ALA A 342 -2.04 7.11 13.20
N ASN A 343 -1.80 6.78 11.94
CA ASN A 343 -0.66 5.94 11.56
C ASN A 343 0.67 6.55 12.03
N ALA A 344 0.88 7.85 11.79
CA ALA A 344 2.10 8.51 12.20
C ALA A 344 2.25 8.57 13.73
N ALA A 345 1.17 8.81 14.48
CA ALA A 345 1.20 8.81 15.95
C ALA A 345 1.47 7.39 16.51
N LEU A 346 0.86 6.36 15.91
CA LEU A 346 1.03 4.97 16.31
C LEU A 346 2.44 4.45 16.03
N PHE A 347 2.99 4.73 14.85
CA PHE A 347 4.37 4.37 14.51
C PHE A 347 5.38 5.16 15.34
N GLY A 348 5.10 6.44 15.65
CA GLY A 348 5.92 7.23 16.55
C GLY A 348 5.99 6.64 17.97
N TYR A 349 4.85 6.27 18.54
CA TYR A 349 4.81 5.60 19.83
C TYR A 349 5.51 4.23 19.79
N GLN A 350 5.22 3.41 18.80
CA GLN A 350 5.85 2.11 18.63
C GLN A 350 7.36 2.23 18.56
N ALA A 351 7.89 3.23 17.83
CA ALA A 351 9.32 3.48 17.76
C ALA A 351 9.93 3.89 19.12
N ALA A 352 9.17 4.64 19.93
CA ALA A 352 9.63 5.09 21.24
C ALA A 352 9.69 3.95 22.29
N VAL A 353 8.76 2.99 22.26
CA VAL A 353 8.69 1.91 23.26
C VAL A 353 9.46 0.63 22.84
N THR A 354 9.82 0.51 21.58
CA THR A 354 10.47 -0.70 21.08
C THR A 354 11.99 -0.55 21.10
N PRO A 355 12.74 -1.48 21.74
CA PRO A 355 14.20 -1.49 21.69
C PRO A 355 14.71 -1.56 20.24
N ASP A 356 15.83 -0.87 19.94
CA ASP A 356 16.37 -0.73 18.58
C ASP A 356 16.58 -2.07 17.86
N HIS A 357 17.03 -3.11 18.58
CA HIS A 357 17.28 -4.44 18.01
C HIS A 357 15.98 -5.22 17.68
N LEU A 358 14.81 -4.77 18.13
CA LEU A 358 13.50 -5.36 17.87
C LEU A 358 12.62 -4.52 16.93
N GLN A 359 12.97 -3.27 16.64
CA GLN A 359 12.11 -2.36 15.88
C GLN A 359 11.59 -2.96 14.56
N GLY A 360 12.50 -3.47 13.72
CA GLY A 360 12.12 -4.07 12.44
C GLY A 360 11.18 -5.29 12.59
N ARG A 361 11.39 -6.09 13.65
CA ARG A 361 10.56 -7.28 13.93
C ARG A 361 9.17 -6.91 14.41
N VAL A 362 9.06 -5.93 15.29
CA VAL A 362 7.79 -5.42 15.82
C VAL A 362 6.96 -4.77 14.71
N VAL A 363 7.57 -3.88 13.91
CA VAL A 363 6.92 -3.26 12.74
C VAL A 363 6.40 -4.33 11.78
N SER A 364 7.21 -5.34 11.47
CA SER A 364 6.80 -6.43 10.56
C SER A 364 5.59 -7.21 11.08
N VAL A 365 5.52 -7.49 12.39
CA VAL A 365 4.38 -8.16 13.02
C VAL A 365 3.12 -7.31 12.94
N ILE A 366 3.22 -6.01 13.26
CA ILE A 366 2.08 -5.08 13.21
C ILE A 366 1.56 -4.95 11.78
N LEU A 367 2.44 -4.74 10.80
CA LEU A 367 2.05 -4.63 9.38
C LEU A 367 1.44 -5.93 8.85
N LEU A 368 2.01 -7.08 9.22
CA LEU A 368 1.47 -8.38 8.81
C LEU A 368 0.06 -8.59 9.38
N ALA A 369 -0.15 -8.31 10.66
CA ALA A 369 -1.46 -8.42 11.30
C ALA A 369 -2.49 -7.48 10.66
N ALA A 370 -2.13 -6.21 10.43
CA ALA A 370 -3.01 -5.23 9.79
C ALA A 370 -3.40 -5.62 8.36
N THR A 371 -2.45 -6.15 7.57
CA THR A 371 -2.68 -6.49 6.15
C THR A 371 -3.32 -7.87 5.95
N SER A 372 -3.10 -8.83 6.86
CA SER A 372 -3.70 -10.17 6.74
C SER A 372 -5.22 -10.14 6.83
N ALA A 373 -5.78 -9.35 7.76
CA ALA A 373 -7.23 -9.17 7.86
C ALA A 373 -7.79 -8.45 6.60
N THR A 374 -7.08 -7.44 6.11
CA THR A 374 -7.44 -6.68 4.91
C THR A 374 -7.55 -7.59 3.68
N ALA A 375 -6.72 -8.63 3.58
CA ALA A 375 -6.72 -9.54 2.46
C ALA A 375 -8.06 -10.29 2.28
N LEU A 376 -8.81 -10.52 3.33
CA LEU A 376 -10.11 -11.20 3.30
C LEU A 376 -11.28 -10.25 3.00
N ALA A 377 -11.08 -8.95 3.05
CA ALA A 377 -12.12 -7.95 2.93
C ALA A 377 -12.92 -8.00 1.61
N PRO A 378 -12.31 -8.16 0.42
CA PRO A 378 -13.06 -8.26 -0.83
C PRO A 378 -13.95 -9.51 -0.90
N ALA A 379 -13.48 -10.65 -0.40
CA ALA A 379 -14.28 -11.87 -0.36
C ALA A 379 -15.49 -11.73 0.57
N LEU A 380 -15.28 -11.17 1.78
CA LEU A 380 -16.35 -10.88 2.71
C LEU A 380 -17.39 -9.95 2.07
N ALA A 381 -16.94 -8.86 1.45
CA ALA A 381 -17.81 -7.92 0.76
C ALA A 381 -18.59 -8.58 -0.38
N GLY A 382 -17.92 -9.40 -1.18
CA GLY A 382 -18.53 -10.14 -2.29
C GLY A 382 -19.61 -11.12 -1.83
N VAL A 383 -19.35 -11.89 -0.77
CA VAL A 383 -20.30 -12.84 -0.17
C VAL A 383 -21.49 -12.08 0.40
N LEU A 384 -21.27 -11.01 1.18
CA LEU A 384 -22.37 -10.21 1.74
C LEU A 384 -23.25 -9.62 0.65
N LEU A 385 -22.69 -9.07 -0.42
CA LEU A 385 -23.42 -8.50 -1.54
C LEU A 385 -24.21 -9.54 -2.35
N THR A 386 -23.86 -10.82 -2.25
CA THR A 386 -24.60 -11.88 -2.95
C THR A 386 -25.81 -12.35 -2.16
N HIS A 387 -25.70 -12.42 -0.84
CA HIS A 387 -26.75 -13.00 0.03
C HIS A 387 -27.65 -11.97 0.69
N VAL A 388 -27.23 -10.70 0.75
CA VAL A 388 -27.94 -9.63 1.45
C VAL A 388 -28.12 -8.43 0.52
N ALA A 389 -29.21 -7.66 0.70
CA ALA A 389 -29.43 -6.43 -0.06
C ALA A 389 -28.25 -5.46 0.07
N GLY A 390 -27.87 -4.79 -1.03
CA GLY A 390 -26.61 -4.04 -1.13
C GLY A 390 -26.35 -3.05 0.03
N ARG A 391 -27.37 -2.29 0.45
CA ARG A 391 -27.24 -1.36 1.61
C ARG A 391 -27.01 -2.11 2.93
N THR A 392 -27.75 -3.18 3.18
CA THR A 392 -27.61 -3.98 4.41
C THR A 392 -26.27 -4.69 4.45
N ALA A 393 -25.78 -5.19 3.31
CA ALA A 393 -24.46 -5.78 3.20
C ALA A 393 -23.35 -4.79 3.56
N MET A 394 -23.48 -3.53 3.12
CA MET A 394 -22.52 -2.47 3.45
C MET A 394 -22.48 -2.09 4.92
N LEU A 395 -23.63 -2.21 5.66
CA LEU A 395 -23.70 -1.90 7.09
C LEU A 395 -22.82 -2.83 7.96
N ALA A 396 -22.46 -4.01 7.47
CA ALA A 396 -21.53 -4.90 8.17
C ALA A 396 -20.18 -4.23 8.47
N PHE A 397 -19.69 -3.34 7.58
CA PHE A 397 -18.39 -2.70 7.73
C PHE A 397 -18.38 -1.62 8.83
N PRO A 398 -19.30 -0.63 8.87
CA PRO A 398 -19.37 0.29 10.00
C PRO A 398 -19.62 -0.41 11.34
N LEU A 399 -20.39 -1.51 11.37
CA LEU A 399 -20.58 -2.32 12.59
C LEU A 399 -19.27 -2.95 13.05
N LEU A 400 -18.44 -3.44 12.14
CA LEU A 400 -17.10 -3.92 12.46
C LEU A 400 -16.21 -2.81 13.05
N VAL A 401 -16.34 -1.58 12.52
CA VAL A 401 -15.62 -0.42 13.06
C VAL A 401 -16.16 -0.01 14.43
N VAL A 402 -17.48 -0.09 14.68
CA VAL A 402 -18.07 0.13 16.02
C VAL A 402 -17.50 -0.84 17.04
N ALA A 403 -17.35 -2.11 16.69
CA ALA A 403 -16.70 -3.09 17.56
C ALA A 403 -15.24 -2.71 17.87
N ALA A 404 -14.48 -2.28 16.87
CA ALA A 404 -13.12 -1.78 17.04
C ALA A 404 -13.07 -0.50 17.90
N ALA A 405 -14.01 0.43 17.70
CA ALA A 405 -14.16 1.66 18.49
C ALA A 405 -14.50 1.37 19.96
N ALA A 406 -15.35 0.39 20.22
CA ALA A 406 -15.65 -0.08 21.57
C ALA A 406 -14.38 -0.63 22.25
N VAL A 407 -13.61 -1.48 21.56
CA VAL A 407 -12.32 -1.96 22.06
C VAL A 407 -11.37 -0.78 22.33
N ALA A 408 -11.27 0.20 21.43
CA ALA A 408 -10.44 1.37 21.61
C ALA A 408 -10.82 2.17 22.86
N THR A 409 -12.12 2.29 23.15
CA THR A 409 -12.65 3.06 24.29
C THR A 409 -12.49 2.32 25.63
N PHE A 410 -12.65 0.99 25.64
CA PHE A 410 -12.67 0.20 26.89
C PHE A 410 -11.35 -0.52 27.17
N SER A 411 -10.39 -0.53 26.23
CA SER A 411 -9.10 -1.19 26.43
C SER A 411 -8.28 -0.55 27.53
N THR A 412 -7.84 -1.35 28.49
CA THR A 412 -6.94 -0.93 29.57
C THR A 412 -5.58 -0.45 29.04
N GLY A 413 -5.09 -1.06 27.96
CA GLY A 413 -3.82 -0.69 27.33
C GLY A 413 -3.82 0.71 26.71
N ILE A 414 -4.96 1.20 26.24
CA ILE A 414 -5.09 2.57 25.71
C ILE A 414 -5.33 3.56 26.85
N ARG A 415 -6.12 3.18 27.85
CA ARG A 415 -6.41 4.04 29.02
C ARG A 415 -5.18 4.29 29.91
N SER A 416 -4.30 3.31 30.06
CA SER A 416 -3.08 3.47 30.86
C SER A 416 -2.13 4.54 30.33
N MET A 417 -2.21 4.86 29.02
CA MET A 417 -1.42 5.95 28.43
C MET A 417 -1.95 7.35 28.73
N SER A 418 -3.22 7.49 29.12
CA SER A 418 -3.79 8.79 29.50
C SER A 418 -3.21 9.33 30.81
N HIS A 419 -2.50 8.50 31.58
CA HIS A 419 -1.89 8.82 32.85
C HIS A 419 -0.36 8.97 32.79
N GLN A 420 0.27 8.81 31.63
CA GLN A 420 1.68 9.16 31.46
C GLN A 420 1.79 10.67 31.11
N PRO A 421 2.61 11.45 31.83
CA PRO A 421 2.73 12.89 31.67
C PRO A 421 3.28 13.33 30.30
#